data_d5348a5a108359248306a37b333afe29
#
_entry.id   d5348a5a108359248306a37b333afe29
#
_cell.length_a   1.000
_cell.length_b   1.000
_cell.length_c   1.000
_cell.angle_alpha   90.00
_cell.angle_beta   90.00
_cell.angle_gamma   90.00
#
_symmetry.space_group_name_H-M   'P 1'
#
loop_
_entity.id
_entity.type
_entity.pdbx_description
1 polymer ?
#
loop_
_entity_poly.entity_id
_entity_poly.type
_entity_poly.pdbx_seq_one_letter_code
_entity_poly.pdbx_strand_id
1 'polypeptide(L)'
;HLFDLAFSSMLLEPFQEAKIEKGLVISNFSNRINIEKIDLNPGLRKKVMHTFLNLNEYLKRSIPDITEDRKKCTICSWQKFCDTEAKDNGYLTDIDGIGSKTALFLQKNGISNIKELAATKKIDLGKKLFQFKEQRFEKASKFIKQSKAYLSGIPIQILENKNLSYLLKNKDSGFFIFDIESNPDDKHDFLYGFLKVNSLFENIEDDFYDPILNLKNNAKKSNQEIIQKLFSQKYWPVLHYGETEKIAILNLARQSDLDVKEIEILNSRFIDLHLIVRGSWILPIRNYSLKTVANWIGFKWEQENVSGSKALYWWIQYKSTLNDIFLKKIIKYNRDDCLATLQIAKWLIKKHEKVN
;
A
#
# COMPACT_ATOMS: atom_id res chain seq x y z
N HIS A 1 -21.17 -0.97 9.53
CA HIS A 1 -22.16 -1.85 10.18
C HIS A 1 -23.34 -1.08 10.82
N LEU A 2 -23.10 0.06 11.55
CA LEU A 2 -24.19 0.83 12.19
C LEU A 2 -25.17 1.37 11.14
N PHE A 3 -24.66 2.00 10.08
CA PHE A 3 -25.47 2.54 8.99
C PHE A 3 -26.20 1.44 8.22
N ASP A 4 -25.49 0.34 7.92
CA ASP A 4 -26.07 -0.80 7.19
C ASP A 4 -27.23 -1.43 7.94
N LEU A 5 -27.05 -1.67 9.24
CA LEU A 5 -28.12 -2.22 10.10
C LEU A 5 -29.32 -1.28 10.20
N ALA A 6 -29.07 0.02 10.41
CA ALA A 6 -30.15 0.99 10.49
C ALA A 6 -30.89 1.15 9.15
N PHE A 7 -30.16 1.17 8.03
CA PHE A 7 -30.77 1.23 6.70
C PHE A 7 -31.59 -0.02 6.41
N SER A 8 -31.04 -1.21 6.65
CA SER A 8 -31.72 -2.48 6.44
C SER A 8 -32.99 -2.59 7.32
N SER A 9 -32.91 -2.12 8.57
CA SER A 9 -34.08 -2.13 9.46
C SER A 9 -35.20 -1.23 8.91
N MET A 10 -34.87 -0.04 8.41
CA MET A 10 -35.85 0.89 7.82
C MET A 10 -36.50 0.32 6.55
N LEU A 11 -35.80 -0.52 5.79
CA LEU A 11 -36.33 -1.20 4.62
C LEU A 11 -37.25 -2.37 5.01
N LEU A 12 -36.94 -3.09 6.10
CA LEU A 12 -37.69 -4.29 6.52
C LEU A 12 -38.96 -3.95 7.32
N GLU A 13 -38.96 -2.85 8.08
CA GLU A 13 -40.10 -2.45 8.92
C GLU A 13 -41.45 -2.41 8.21
N PRO A 14 -41.57 -1.86 6.99
CA PRO A 14 -42.83 -1.85 6.25
C PRO A 14 -43.34 -3.24 5.89
N PHE A 15 -42.42 -4.21 5.67
CA PHE A 15 -42.80 -5.59 5.32
C PHE A 15 -43.17 -6.42 6.54
N GLN A 16 -42.60 -6.10 7.70
CA GLN A 16 -42.83 -6.82 8.96
C GLN A 16 -43.94 -6.19 9.81
N GLU A 17 -44.40 -5.01 9.41
CA GLU A 17 -45.35 -4.20 10.15
C GLU A 17 -44.96 -3.97 11.62
N ALA A 18 -43.65 -4.01 11.88
CA ALA A 18 -43.06 -3.90 13.21
C ALA A 18 -41.78 -3.06 13.19
N LYS A 19 -41.58 -2.23 14.22
CA LYS A 19 -40.40 -1.45 14.41
C LYS A 19 -39.22 -2.28 14.91
N ILE A 20 -38.08 -2.16 14.24
CA ILE A 20 -36.84 -2.86 14.60
C ILE A 20 -35.95 -1.93 15.44
N GLU A 21 -35.89 -2.16 16.75
CA GLU A 21 -35.14 -1.30 17.67
C GLU A 21 -33.68 -1.69 17.83
N LYS A 22 -33.32 -2.94 17.54
CA LYS A 22 -31.99 -3.49 17.74
C LYS A 22 -31.49 -4.26 16.52
N GLY A 23 -30.20 -4.12 16.24
CA GLY A 23 -29.47 -4.93 15.29
C GLY A 23 -28.42 -5.78 16.00
N LEU A 24 -27.96 -6.85 15.34
CA LEU A 24 -26.88 -7.70 15.82
C LEU A 24 -25.72 -7.68 14.83
N VAL A 25 -24.50 -7.46 15.32
CA VAL A 25 -23.29 -7.72 14.58
C VAL A 25 -22.64 -8.97 15.14
N ILE A 26 -22.50 -9.99 14.31
CA ILE A 26 -21.83 -11.23 14.67
C ILE A 26 -20.47 -11.22 14.02
N SER A 27 -19.42 -11.28 14.83
CA SER A 27 -18.04 -11.32 14.35
C SER A 27 -17.32 -12.53 14.94
N ASN A 28 -16.38 -13.11 14.16
CA ASN A 28 -15.49 -14.16 14.64
C ASN A 28 -14.10 -13.53 14.87
N PHE A 29 -13.73 -13.37 16.11
CA PHE A 29 -12.40 -12.89 16.48
C PHE A 29 -11.69 -13.94 17.34
N SER A 30 -10.52 -14.39 16.87
CA SER A 30 -9.70 -15.40 17.59
C SER A 30 -10.45 -16.70 17.93
N ASN A 31 -11.21 -17.24 16.99
CA ASN A 31 -12.07 -18.44 17.14
C ASN A 31 -13.19 -18.31 18.20
N ARG A 32 -13.55 -17.08 18.56
CA ARG A 32 -14.70 -16.80 19.44
C ARG A 32 -15.73 -15.99 18.67
N ILE A 33 -16.98 -16.45 18.73
CA ILE A 33 -18.11 -15.69 18.20
C ILE A 33 -18.38 -14.54 19.18
N ASN A 34 -18.25 -13.33 18.69
CA ASN A 34 -18.65 -12.12 19.41
C ASN A 34 -19.95 -11.60 18.83
N ILE A 35 -20.93 -11.34 19.69
CA ILE A 35 -22.24 -10.80 19.29
C ILE A 35 -22.38 -9.43 19.95
N GLU A 36 -22.39 -8.38 19.13
CA GLU A 36 -22.60 -7.01 19.56
C GLU A 36 -24.05 -6.60 19.25
N LYS A 37 -24.78 -6.16 20.28
CA LYS A 37 -26.12 -5.59 20.14
C LYS A 37 -26.03 -4.10 19.90
N ILE A 38 -26.70 -3.62 18.87
CA ILE A 38 -26.66 -2.22 18.42
C ILE A 38 -28.06 -1.64 18.53
N ASP A 39 -28.19 -0.53 19.25
CA ASP A 39 -29.44 0.21 19.35
C ASP A 39 -29.66 1.07 18.11
N LEU A 40 -30.73 0.82 17.39
CA LEU A 40 -31.13 1.54 16.17
C LEU A 40 -31.98 2.76 16.53
N ASN A 41 -31.38 3.67 17.31
CA ASN A 41 -32.07 4.82 17.86
C ASN A 41 -32.49 5.85 16.80
N PRO A 42 -33.42 6.78 17.12
CA PRO A 42 -33.92 7.79 16.17
C PRO A 42 -32.82 8.68 15.60
N GLY A 43 -31.77 9.00 16.37
CA GLY A 43 -30.67 9.84 15.90
C GLY A 43 -29.85 9.15 14.81
N LEU A 44 -29.58 7.85 14.94
CA LEU A 44 -28.90 7.04 13.92
C LEU A 44 -29.76 6.95 12.65
N ARG A 45 -31.07 6.69 12.79
CA ARG A 45 -32.02 6.63 11.67
C ARG A 45 -32.10 7.96 10.91
N LYS A 46 -32.15 9.08 11.62
CA LYS A 46 -32.13 10.42 11.01
C LYS A 46 -30.86 10.65 10.20
N LYS A 47 -29.68 10.23 10.72
CA LYS A 47 -28.41 10.33 9.98
C LYS A 47 -28.42 9.46 8.71
N VAL A 48 -28.94 8.23 8.79
CA VAL A 48 -29.06 7.33 7.63
C VAL A 48 -29.99 7.94 6.58
N MET A 49 -31.17 8.41 6.98
CA MET A 49 -32.12 9.04 6.06
C MET A 49 -31.52 10.28 5.39
N HIS A 50 -30.86 11.15 6.15
CA HIS A 50 -30.19 12.33 5.59
C HIS A 50 -29.10 11.93 4.58
N THR A 51 -28.31 10.88 4.89
CA THR A 51 -27.28 10.36 3.98
C THR A 51 -27.91 9.80 2.71
N PHE A 52 -29.03 9.07 2.83
CA PHE A 52 -29.76 8.51 1.70
C PHE A 52 -30.36 9.61 0.80
N LEU A 53 -30.97 10.63 1.39
CA LEU A 53 -31.51 11.76 0.62
C LEU A 53 -30.41 12.53 -0.11
N ASN A 54 -29.27 12.77 0.55
CA ASN A 54 -28.11 13.40 -0.11
C ASN A 54 -27.58 12.52 -1.26
N LEU A 55 -27.47 11.20 -1.05
CA LEU A 55 -27.05 10.28 -2.10
C LEU A 55 -27.99 10.34 -3.31
N ASN A 56 -29.31 10.39 -3.08
CA ASN A 56 -30.29 10.50 -4.13
C ASN A 56 -30.14 11.80 -4.95
N GLU A 57 -29.82 12.93 -4.29
CA GLU A 57 -29.49 14.17 -5.00
C GLU A 57 -28.19 14.07 -5.81
N TYR A 58 -27.16 13.39 -5.28
CA TYR A 58 -25.93 13.15 -6.04
C TYR A 58 -26.14 12.25 -7.26
N LEU A 59 -27.01 11.23 -7.15
CA LEU A 59 -27.32 10.32 -8.26
C LEU A 59 -28.06 11.00 -9.43
N LYS A 60 -28.69 12.16 -9.20
CA LYS A 60 -29.31 12.96 -10.26
C LYS A 60 -28.28 13.72 -11.11
N ARG A 61 -27.04 13.83 -10.66
CA ARG A 61 -25.95 14.52 -11.38
C ARG A 61 -25.30 13.57 -12.37
N SER A 62 -24.85 14.11 -13.51
CA SER A 62 -24.13 13.33 -14.53
C SER A 62 -22.74 12.89 -14.08
N ILE A 63 -22.10 13.64 -13.20
CA ILE A 63 -20.73 13.43 -12.73
C ILE A 63 -20.69 13.70 -11.22
N PRO A 64 -20.07 12.80 -10.41
CA PRO A 64 -19.94 13.03 -8.97
C PRO A 64 -18.96 14.16 -8.67
N ASP A 65 -19.22 14.89 -7.59
CA ASP A 65 -18.26 15.87 -7.09
C ASP A 65 -16.97 15.16 -6.61
N ILE A 66 -15.82 15.74 -6.92
CA ILE A 66 -14.54 15.20 -6.50
C ILE A 66 -14.37 15.43 -4.99
N THR A 67 -14.03 14.35 -4.29
CA THR A 67 -13.75 14.44 -2.86
C THR A 67 -12.26 14.73 -2.60
N GLU A 68 -12.00 15.56 -1.59
CA GLU A 68 -10.63 15.75 -1.08
C GLU A 68 -10.06 14.47 -0.43
N ASP A 69 -10.89 13.60 0.14
CA ASP A 69 -10.47 12.32 0.69
C ASP A 69 -10.63 11.19 -0.33
N ARG A 70 -9.62 11.02 -1.17
CA ARG A 70 -9.61 9.98 -2.22
C ARG A 70 -8.99 8.64 -1.78
N LYS A 71 -8.72 8.45 -0.48
CA LYS A 71 -8.14 7.18 0.03
C LYS A 71 -9.02 5.98 -0.24
N LYS A 72 -10.34 6.17 -0.17
CA LYS A 72 -11.33 5.11 -0.42
C LYS A 72 -11.69 4.92 -1.89
N CYS A 73 -11.12 5.74 -2.78
CA CYS A 73 -11.45 5.70 -4.21
C CYS A 73 -10.84 4.50 -4.95
N THR A 74 -10.00 3.70 -4.31
CA THR A 74 -9.35 2.53 -4.93
C THR A 74 -10.31 1.48 -5.49
N ILE A 75 -11.54 1.45 -4.99
CA ILE A 75 -12.62 0.54 -5.45
C ILE A 75 -13.71 1.28 -6.26
N CYS A 76 -13.55 2.57 -6.50
CA CYS A 76 -14.55 3.39 -7.16
C CYS A 76 -14.37 3.36 -8.68
N SER A 77 -15.45 3.14 -9.42
CA SER A 77 -15.44 3.14 -10.89
C SER A 77 -15.03 4.48 -11.49
N TRP A 78 -15.23 5.58 -10.77
CA TRP A 78 -14.89 6.94 -11.17
C TRP A 78 -13.46 7.36 -10.81
N GLN A 79 -12.66 6.46 -10.22
CA GLN A 79 -11.33 6.80 -9.73
C GLN A 79 -10.46 7.48 -10.80
N LYS A 80 -10.38 6.90 -12.00
CA LYS A 80 -9.54 7.44 -13.08
C LYS A 80 -9.97 8.87 -13.48
N PHE A 81 -11.27 9.10 -13.60
CA PHE A 81 -11.82 10.42 -13.90
C PHE A 81 -11.45 11.42 -12.79
N CYS A 82 -11.74 11.10 -11.53
CA CYS A 82 -11.45 12.00 -10.40
C CYS A 82 -9.96 12.26 -10.22
N ASP A 83 -9.09 11.29 -10.49
CA ASP A 83 -7.63 11.46 -10.41
C ASP A 83 -7.12 12.37 -11.54
N THR A 84 -7.70 12.32 -12.74
CA THR A 84 -7.38 13.23 -13.84
C THR A 84 -7.79 14.66 -13.49
N GLU A 85 -9.04 14.86 -13.11
CA GLU A 85 -9.56 16.16 -12.70
C GLU A 85 -8.77 16.78 -11.53
N ALA A 86 -8.43 15.96 -10.52
CA ALA A 86 -7.65 16.44 -9.39
C ALA A 86 -6.22 16.86 -9.79
N LYS A 87 -5.63 16.15 -10.74
CA LYS A 87 -4.31 16.48 -11.30
C LYS A 87 -4.38 17.81 -12.07
N ASP A 88 -5.38 17.97 -12.91
CA ASP A 88 -5.54 19.17 -13.75
C ASP A 88 -5.83 20.42 -12.90
N ASN A 89 -6.61 20.26 -11.83
CA ASN A 89 -6.90 21.33 -10.87
C ASN A 89 -5.79 21.52 -9.80
N GLY A 90 -4.81 20.64 -9.73
CA GLY A 90 -3.70 20.73 -8.78
C GLY A 90 -4.12 20.60 -7.31
N TYR A 91 -4.93 19.58 -6.97
CA TYR A 91 -5.42 19.38 -5.61
C TYR A 91 -4.29 19.10 -4.63
N LEU A 92 -4.31 19.79 -3.47
CA LEU A 92 -3.30 19.66 -2.42
C LEU A 92 -3.16 18.23 -1.90
N THR A 93 -4.22 17.44 -1.94
CA THR A 93 -4.22 16.02 -1.51
C THR A 93 -3.43 15.09 -2.42
N ASP A 94 -2.94 15.57 -3.56
CA ASP A 94 -1.97 14.85 -4.41
C ASP A 94 -0.52 14.96 -3.91
N ILE A 95 -0.29 15.79 -2.91
CA ILE A 95 1.01 15.88 -2.24
C ILE A 95 1.07 14.89 -1.09
N ASP A 96 2.08 14.00 -1.09
CA ASP A 96 2.28 12.99 -0.03
C ASP A 96 2.34 13.63 1.36
N GLY A 97 1.49 13.13 2.26
CA GLY A 97 1.37 13.64 3.63
C GLY A 97 0.38 14.79 3.82
N ILE A 98 -0.25 15.30 2.75
CA ILE A 98 -1.38 16.23 2.84
C ILE A 98 -2.68 15.45 2.70
N GLY A 99 -3.36 15.20 3.82
CA GLY A 99 -4.70 14.64 3.84
C GLY A 99 -5.77 15.74 3.81
N SER A 100 -7.05 15.36 3.65
CA SER A 100 -8.19 16.27 3.53
C SER A 100 -8.23 17.37 4.61
N LYS A 101 -8.00 17.01 5.88
CA LYS A 101 -7.99 18.01 6.98
C LYS A 101 -6.90 19.06 6.80
N THR A 102 -5.71 18.66 6.33
CA THR A 102 -4.60 19.58 6.11
C THR A 102 -4.86 20.43 4.86
N ALA A 103 -5.41 19.84 3.80
CA ALA A 103 -5.78 20.55 2.59
C ALA A 103 -6.81 21.63 2.88
N LEU A 104 -7.91 21.31 3.56
CA LEU A 104 -8.93 22.27 3.98
C LEU A 104 -8.37 23.41 4.84
N PHE A 105 -7.44 23.08 5.77
CA PHE A 105 -6.77 24.12 6.57
C PHE A 105 -5.94 25.07 5.70
N LEU A 106 -5.15 24.52 4.77
CA LEU A 106 -4.32 25.33 3.85
C LEU A 106 -5.18 26.20 2.94
N GLN A 107 -6.28 25.68 2.41
CA GLN A 107 -7.23 26.42 1.58
C GLN A 107 -7.84 27.61 2.36
N LYS A 108 -8.28 27.38 3.59
CA LYS A 108 -8.78 28.48 4.47
C LYS A 108 -7.71 29.53 4.79
N ASN A 109 -6.44 29.18 4.63
CA ASN A 109 -5.30 30.08 4.87
C ASN A 109 -4.66 30.59 3.55
N GLY A 110 -5.40 30.57 2.44
CA GLY A 110 -5.00 31.17 1.17
C GLY A 110 -3.99 30.34 0.37
N ILE A 111 -3.96 29.02 0.56
CA ILE A 111 -3.19 28.07 -0.26
C ILE A 111 -4.16 27.01 -0.80
N SER A 112 -4.67 27.24 -2.00
CA SER A 112 -5.80 26.48 -2.56
C SER A 112 -5.36 25.31 -3.44
N ASN A 113 -4.15 25.35 -3.99
CA ASN A 113 -3.65 24.37 -4.96
C ASN A 113 -2.15 24.15 -4.86
N ILE A 114 -1.64 23.16 -5.61
CA ILE A 114 -0.22 22.77 -5.62
C ILE A 114 0.69 23.91 -6.14
N LYS A 115 0.23 24.76 -7.07
CA LYS A 115 1.04 25.87 -7.61
C LYS A 115 1.28 26.91 -6.52
N GLU A 116 0.24 27.29 -5.79
CA GLU A 116 0.33 28.22 -4.67
C GLU A 116 1.20 27.65 -3.54
N LEU A 117 1.05 26.35 -3.24
CA LEU A 117 1.89 25.68 -2.25
C LEU A 117 3.37 25.69 -2.65
N ALA A 118 3.69 25.44 -3.93
CA ALA A 118 5.06 25.46 -4.44
C ALA A 118 5.69 26.87 -4.39
N ALA A 119 4.88 27.92 -4.52
CA ALA A 119 5.31 29.32 -4.47
C ALA A 119 5.43 29.88 -3.03
N THR A 120 4.84 29.21 -2.04
CA THR A 120 4.83 29.68 -0.66
C THR A 120 6.24 29.61 -0.04
N LYS A 121 6.63 30.66 0.72
CA LYS A 121 7.89 30.64 1.47
C LYS A 121 7.85 29.62 2.60
N LYS A 122 8.98 28.92 2.84
CA LYS A 122 9.11 27.88 3.87
C LYS A 122 8.67 28.35 5.25
N ILE A 123 9.09 29.57 5.64
CA ILE A 123 8.78 30.13 6.97
C ILE A 123 7.28 30.38 7.11
N ASP A 124 6.62 30.94 6.08
CA ASP A 124 5.21 31.28 6.14
C ASP A 124 4.34 30.01 6.18
N LEU A 125 4.69 29.02 5.36
CA LEU A 125 4.04 27.71 5.40
C LEU A 125 4.27 27.02 6.76
N GLY A 126 5.50 27.09 7.28
CA GLY A 126 5.84 26.52 8.58
C GLY A 126 4.98 27.10 9.71
N LYS A 127 4.85 28.45 9.78
CA LYS A 127 3.98 29.13 10.76
C LYS A 127 2.53 28.67 10.64
N LYS A 128 1.97 28.61 9.44
CA LYS A 128 0.60 28.10 9.21
C LYS A 128 0.44 26.65 9.67
N LEU A 129 1.36 25.77 9.31
CA LEU A 129 1.31 24.36 9.71
C LEU A 129 1.48 24.16 11.22
N PHE A 130 2.28 25.01 11.88
CA PHE A 130 2.41 25.03 13.32
C PHE A 130 1.08 25.39 14.02
N GLN A 131 0.36 26.38 13.52
CA GLN A 131 -0.97 26.76 14.01
C GLN A 131 -1.99 25.61 13.86
N PHE A 132 -1.87 24.82 12.79
CA PHE A 132 -2.73 23.65 12.61
C PHE A 132 -2.38 22.50 13.54
N LYS A 133 -1.08 22.21 13.67
CA LYS A 133 -0.50 21.20 14.57
C LYS A 133 1.00 21.45 14.70
N GLU A 134 1.46 21.72 15.91
CA GLU A 134 2.85 22.09 16.23
C GLU A 134 3.91 21.22 15.54
N GLN A 135 3.76 19.90 15.61
CA GLN A 135 4.67 18.93 15.00
C GLN A 135 4.75 18.99 13.46
N ARG A 136 3.95 19.85 12.80
CA ARG A 136 3.92 19.94 11.33
C ARG A 136 4.79 21.04 10.75
N PHE A 137 5.39 21.90 11.58
CA PHE A 137 6.28 22.97 11.10
C PHE A 137 7.38 22.43 10.18
N GLU A 138 8.05 21.35 10.57
CA GLU A 138 9.16 20.76 9.80
C GLU A 138 8.75 20.19 8.45
N LYS A 139 7.47 19.87 8.26
CA LYS A 139 6.95 19.33 6.99
C LYS A 139 6.86 20.38 5.87
N ALA A 140 6.94 21.67 6.19
CA ALA A 140 6.84 22.74 5.21
C ALA A 140 7.84 22.60 4.06
N SER A 141 9.10 22.33 4.39
CA SER A 141 10.15 22.15 3.37
C SER A 141 9.85 20.97 2.44
N LYS A 142 9.39 19.84 3.01
CA LYS A 142 9.04 18.65 2.23
C LYS A 142 7.85 18.93 1.31
N PHE A 143 6.79 19.55 1.81
CA PHE A 143 5.60 19.85 1.00
C PHE A 143 5.91 20.77 -0.17
N ILE A 144 6.70 21.84 0.05
CA ILE A 144 7.12 22.74 -1.03
C ILE A 144 7.97 22.01 -2.08
N LYS A 145 8.97 21.23 -1.65
CA LYS A 145 9.81 20.45 -2.57
C LYS A 145 9.00 19.45 -3.37
N GLN A 146 8.05 18.78 -2.73
CA GLN A 146 7.18 17.80 -3.37
C GLN A 146 6.24 18.46 -4.38
N SER A 147 5.67 19.63 -4.05
CA SER A 147 4.87 20.42 -4.99
C SER A 147 5.69 20.84 -6.21
N LYS A 148 6.93 21.26 -6.02
CA LYS A 148 7.85 21.59 -7.14
C LYS A 148 8.18 20.37 -7.99
N ALA A 149 8.50 19.22 -7.37
CA ALA A 149 8.73 17.97 -8.09
C ALA A 149 7.48 17.54 -8.88
N TYR A 150 6.31 17.62 -8.26
CA TYR A 150 5.04 17.27 -8.90
C TYR A 150 4.73 18.12 -10.14
N LEU A 151 4.95 19.44 -10.05
CA LEU A 151 4.71 20.37 -11.15
C LEU A 151 5.73 20.23 -12.28
N SER A 152 7.00 19.95 -11.95
CA SER A 152 8.06 19.82 -12.97
C SER A 152 8.14 18.42 -13.59
N GLY A 153 7.57 17.41 -12.94
CA GLY A 153 7.76 15.99 -13.29
C GLY A 153 9.17 15.46 -13.00
N ILE A 154 10.04 16.26 -12.34
CA ILE A 154 11.44 15.93 -12.09
C ILE A 154 11.61 15.49 -10.63
N PRO A 155 12.21 14.30 -10.36
CA PRO A 155 12.49 13.86 -9.01
C PRO A 155 13.60 14.71 -8.36
N ILE A 156 13.50 14.96 -7.07
CA ILE A 156 14.50 15.72 -6.30
C ILE A 156 15.19 14.77 -5.32
N GLN A 157 16.50 14.65 -5.40
CA GLN A 157 17.29 13.95 -4.40
C GLN A 157 17.40 14.80 -3.13
N ILE A 158 17.21 14.19 -1.97
CA ILE A 158 17.17 14.92 -0.68
C ILE A 158 18.31 14.54 0.27
N LEU A 159 18.72 13.28 0.30
CA LEU A 159 19.78 12.77 1.18
C LEU A 159 20.34 11.45 0.63
N GLU A 160 21.59 11.16 0.98
CA GLU A 160 22.11 9.78 0.92
C GLU A 160 21.61 8.98 2.13
N ASN A 161 21.12 7.77 1.89
CA ASN A 161 20.64 6.86 2.90
C ASN A 161 21.65 5.73 3.11
N LYS A 162 21.93 5.33 4.38
CA LYS A 162 22.84 4.21 4.68
C LYS A 162 22.43 2.92 3.96
N ASN A 163 21.14 2.68 3.79
CA ASN A 163 20.63 1.50 3.08
C ASN A 163 20.89 1.61 1.58
N LEU A 164 20.86 2.82 1.00
CA LEU A 164 21.29 3.04 -0.40
C LEU A 164 22.78 2.73 -0.56
N SER A 165 23.64 3.20 0.36
CA SER A 165 25.06 2.89 0.34
C SER A 165 25.33 1.38 0.45
N TYR A 166 24.53 0.65 1.23
CA TYR A 166 24.61 -0.80 1.32
C TYR A 166 24.16 -1.49 0.04
N LEU A 167 23.09 -1.05 -0.59
CA LEU A 167 22.63 -1.52 -1.90
C LEU A 167 23.73 -1.32 -2.97
N LEU A 168 24.32 -0.12 -3.00
CA LEU A 168 25.39 0.23 -3.98
C LEU A 168 26.66 -0.61 -3.79
N LYS A 169 27.05 -0.89 -2.53
CA LYS A 169 28.20 -1.76 -2.22
C LYS A 169 28.01 -3.18 -2.73
N ASN A 170 26.79 -3.66 -2.75
CA ASN A 170 26.46 -5.04 -3.12
C ASN A 170 25.90 -5.15 -4.56
N LYS A 171 25.93 -4.07 -5.36
CA LYS A 171 25.29 -4.02 -6.70
C LYS A 171 25.73 -5.15 -7.65
N ASP A 172 26.95 -5.63 -7.49
CA ASP A 172 27.57 -6.68 -8.32
C ASP A 172 27.46 -8.07 -7.68
N SER A 173 26.81 -8.19 -6.53
CA SER A 173 26.50 -9.48 -5.90
C SER A 173 25.16 -10.03 -6.40
N GLY A 174 24.88 -11.30 -6.08
CA GLY A 174 23.54 -11.84 -6.24
C GLY A 174 22.58 -11.29 -5.20
N PHE A 175 21.30 -11.34 -5.52
CA PHE A 175 20.20 -10.88 -4.67
C PHE A 175 19.05 -11.87 -4.66
N PHE A 176 18.33 -11.91 -3.53
CA PHE A 176 16.95 -12.32 -3.51
C PHE A 176 16.04 -11.08 -3.57
N ILE A 177 15.03 -11.12 -4.42
CA ILE A 177 13.93 -10.17 -4.38
C ILE A 177 12.72 -10.94 -3.85
N PHE A 178 11.99 -10.36 -2.92
CA PHE A 178 11.03 -11.10 -2.12
C PHE A 178 9.74 -10.30 -1.92
N ASP A 179 8.61 -10.98 -2.10
CA ASP A 179 7.27 -10.44 -1.87
C ASP A 179 6.33 -11.52 -1.33
N ILE A 180 5.31 -11.12 -0.55
CA ILE A 180 4.38 -12.02 0.15
C ILE A 180 2.94 -11.67 -0.19
N GLU A 181 2.12 -12.72 -0.40
CA GLU A 181 0.67 -12.59 -0.42
C GLU A 181 0.05 -13.15 0.86
N SER A 182 -0.77 -12.33 1.51
CA SER A 182 -1.34 -12.64 2.82
C SER A 182 -2.86 -12.57 2.84
N ASN A 183 -3.47 -13.39 3.69
CA ASN A 183 -4.85 -13.23 4.11
C ASN A 183 -4.89 -12.60 5.51
N PRO A 184 -5.21 -11.31 5.64
CA PRO A 184 -5.21 -10.62 6.93
C PRO A 184 -6.28 -11.16 7.89
N ASP A 185 -7.40 -11.70 7.39
CA ASP A 185 -8.47 -12.25 8.21
C ASP A 185 -8.01 -13.53 8.94
N ASP A 186 -7.26 -14.37 8.25
CA ASP A 186 -6.70 -15.61 8.80
C ASP A 186 -5.32 -15.40 9.45
N LYS A 187 -4.72 -14.21 9.33
CA LYS A 187 -3.31 -13.92 9.65
C LYS A 187 -2.37 -14.97 9.04
N HIS A 188 -2.59 -15.29 7.79
CA HIS A 188 -1.90 -16.37 7.09
C HIS A 188 -1.27 -15.86 5.80
N ASP A 189 0.06 -15.97 5.74
CA ASP A 189 0.82 -15.71 4.53
C ASP A 189 0.77 -16.97 3.66
N PHE A 190 0.10 -16.91 2.53
CA PHE A 190 -0.18 -18.09 1.72
C PHE A 190 0.73 -18.28 0.53
N LEU A 191 1.45 -17.23 0.10
CA LEU A 191 2.42 -17.29 -0.98
C LEU A 191 3.66 -16.46 -0.63
N TYR A 192 4.82 -17.06 -0.80
CA TYR A 192 6.13 -16.43 -0.67
C TYR A 192 6.83 -16.48 -2.03
N GLY A 193 6.96 -15.35 -2.69
CA GLY A 193 7.60 -15.23 -3.99
C GLY A 193 9.07 -14.85 -3.86
N PHE A 194 9.95 -15.63 -4.47
CA PHE A 194 11.37 -15.36 -4.55
C PHE A 194 11.81 -15.19 -5.99
N LEU A 195 12.47 -14.09 -6.29
CA LEU A 195 13.20 -13.91 -7.52
C LEU A 195 14.70 -13.95 -7.17
N LYS A 196 15.42 -14.93 -7.70
CA LYS A 196 16.86 -15.11 -7.48
C LYS A 196 17.61 -14.56 -8.69
N VAL A 197 18.48 -13.58 -8.46
CA VAL A 197 19.31 -12.98 -9.51
C VAL A 197 20.78 -12.97 -9.12
N ASN A 198 21.69 -13.28 -10.04
CA ASN A 198 23.14 -13.24 -9.80
C ASN A 198 23.71 -11.83 -9.92
N SER A 199 23.02 -10.96 -10.66
CA SER A 199 23.30 -9.53 -10.76
C SER A 199 21.99 -8.79 -10.94
N LEU A 200 21.89 -7.56 -10.40
CA LEU A 200 20.70 -6.72 -10.60
C LEU A 200 20.44 -6.38 -12.07
N PHE A 201 21.45 -6.41 -12.92
CA PHE A 201 21.36 -5.99 -14.34
C PHE A 201 21.30 -7.16 -15.32
N GLU A 202 21.27 -8.40 -14.85
CA GLU A 202 21.09 -9.54 -15.74
C GLU A 202 19.71 -9.58 -16.37
N ASN A 203 19.58 -10.30 -17.49
CA ASN A 203 18.27 -10.60 -18.08
C ASN A 203 17.53 -11.59 -17.21
N ILE A 204 16.25 -11.31 -16.95
CA ILE A 204 15.42 -12.17 -16.11
C ILE A 204 14.70 -13.17 -17.00
N GLU A 205 14.92 -14.43 -16.70
CA GLU A 205 14.19 -15.58 -17.29
C GLU A 205 13.09 -16.05 -16.34
N ASP A 206 12.17 -16.85 -16.83
CA ASP A 206 10.99 -17.27 -16.07
C ASP A 206 11.35 -18.20 -14.88
N ASP A 207 12.40 -18.98 -15.00
CA ASP A 207 12.90 -19.89 -13.97
C ASP A 207 13.62 -19.20 -12.80
N PHE A 208 13.91 -17.91 -12.91
CA PHE A 208 14.47 -17.11 -11.80
C PHE A 208 13.46 -16.84 -10.69
N TYR A 209 12.16 -16.95 -11.00
CA TYR A 209 11.09 -16.78 -10.03
C TYR A 209 10.60 -18.13 -9.49
N ASP A 210 10.62 -18.26 -8.17
CA ASP A 210 10.35 -19.48 -7.45
C ASP A 210 9.36 -19.23 -6.30
N PRO A 211 8.06 -19.49 -6.53
CA PRO A 211 7.01 -19.28 -5.53
C PRO A 211 6.91 -20.49 -4.58
N ILE A 212 6.82 -20.22 -3.28
CA ILE A 212 6.53 -21.22 -2.26
C ILE A 212 5.11 -21.00 -1.74
N LEU A 213 4.24 -21.99 -1.97
CA LEU A 213 2.87 -21.99 -1.42
C LEU A 213 2.88 -22.51 0.01
N ASN A 214 2.33 -21.72 0.92
CA ASN A 214 2.17 -22.07 2.32
C ASN A 214 0.71 -22.47 2.60
N LEU A 215 0.41 -23.73 2.39
CA LEU A 215 -0.90 -24.29 2.75
C LEU A 215 -0.92 -24.66 4.25
N LYS A 216 -2.04 -24.40 4.94
CA LYS A 216 -2.17 -24.65 6.40
C LYS A 216 -1.78 -26.10 6.83
N ASN A 217 -2.05 -27.07 5.96
CA ASN A 217 -1.67 -28.49 6.21
C ASN A 217 -0.19 -28.79 5.98
N ASN A 218 0.56 -27.91 5.32
CA ASN A 218 1.98 -28.05 4.99
C ASN A 218 2.87 -26.94 5.56
N ALA A 219 2.34 -26.11 6.47
CA ALA A 219 3.01 -24.90 6.94
C ALA A 219 4.44 -25.15 7.47
N LYS A 220 4.65 -26.22 8.23
CA LYS A 220 6.00 -26.55 8.75
C LYS A 220 6.99 -26.83 7.63
N LYS A 221 6.59 -27.58 6.60
CA LYS A 221 7.44 -27.90 5.44
C LYS A 221 7.73 -26.64 4.63
N SER A 222 6.72 -25.84 4.34
CA SER A 222 6.89 -24.57 3.62
C SER A 222 7.81 -23.60 4.38
N ASN A 223 7.67 -23.49 5.69
CA ASN A 223 8.54 -22.65 6.51
C ASN A 223 10.01 -23.11 6.45
N GLN A 224 10.27 -24.43 6.52
CA GLN A 224 11.62 -24.98 6.35
C GLN A 224 12.19 -24.68 4.96
N GLU A 225 11.39 -24.84 3.91
CA GLU A 225 11.79 -24.56 2.53
C GLU A 225 12.15 -23.08 2.33
N ILE A 226 11.34 -22.14 2.88
CA ILE A 226 11.61 -20.70 2.85
C ILE A 226 12.96 -20.38 3.50
N ILE A 227 13.19 -20.90 4.69
CA ILE A 227 14.45 -20.69 5.42
C ILE A 227 15.63 -21.29 4.67
N GLN A 228 15.54 -22.54 4.20
CA GLN A 228 16.59 -23.19 3.41
C GLN A 228 16.91 -22.39 2.14
N LYS A 229 15.90 -21.88 1.44
CA LYS A 229 16.10 -21.04 0.26
C LYS A 229 16.88 -19.76 0.59
N LEU A 230 16.52 -19.06 1.65
CA LEU A 230 17.24 -17.85 2.08
C LEU A 230 18.69 -18.16 2.50
N PHE A 231 18.95 -19.32 3.09
CA PHE A 231 20.29 -19.75 3.49
C PHE A 231 21.08 -20.43 2.36
N SER A 232 20.45 -20.78 1.22
CA SER A 232 21.17 -21.29 0.05
C SER A 232 22.23 -20.30 -0.47
N GLN A 233 22.02 -19.00 -0.20
CA GLN A 233 22.97 -17.92 -0.45
C GLN A 233 23.04 -17.05 0.82
N LYS A 234 23.76 -17.51 1.80
CA LYS A 234 23.76 -17.00 3.20
C LYS A 234 24.01 -15.49 3.33
N TYR A 235 24.76 -14.91 2.40
CA TYR A 235 25.17 -13.50 2.48
C TYR A 235 24.55 -12.59 1.42
N TRP A 236 23.73 -13.12 0.52
CA TRP A 236 23.08 -12.30 -0.48
C TRP A 236 22.04 -11.38 0.18
N PRO A 237 22.02 -10.10 -0.20
CA PRO A 237 20.96 -9.20 0.23
C PRO A 237 19.58 -9.68 -0.22
N VAL A 238 18.57 -9.34 0.58
CA VAL A 238 17.15 -9.62 0.32
C VAL A 238 16.43 -8.32 0.13
N LEU A 239 16.06 -8.01 -1.10
CA LEU A 239 15.32 -6.80 -1.46
C LEU A 239 13.82 -7.03 -1.29
N HIS A 240 13.16 -6.07 -0.66
CA HIS A 240 11.70 -6.07 -0.49
C HIS A 240 11.16 -4.64 -0.50
N TYR A 241 9.83 -4.49 -0.51
CA TYR A 241 9.20 -3.19 -0.58
C TYR A 241 8.15 -2.99 0.52
N GLY A 242 8.60 -2.61 1.72
CA GLY A 242 7.80 -2.38 2.92
C GLY A 242 8.26 -3.25 4.09
N GLU A 243 7.63 -3.10 5.25
CA GLU A 243 8.08 -3.77 6.48
C GLU A 243 7.52 -5.20 6.63
N THR A 244 6.43 -5.51 5.93
CA THR A 244 5.65 -6.77 6.12
C THR A 244 6.51 -7.99 5.85
N GLU A 245 7.25 -7.99 4.76
CA GLU A 245 8.07 -9.11 4.27
C GLU A 245 9.16 -9.47 5.27
N LYS A 246 9.89 -8.47 5.74
CA LYS A 246 10.95 -8.65 6.74
C LYS A 246 10.39 -9.21 8.06
N ILE A 247 9.29 -8.64 8.54
CA ILE A 247 8.65 -9.07 9.80
C ILE A 247 8.19 -10.51 9.69
N ALA A 248 7.55 -10.90 8.59
CA ALA A 248 7.07 -12.26 8.36
C ALA A 248 8.23 -13.27 8.39
N ILE A 249 9.30 -13.02 7.63
CA ILE A 249 10.47 -13.92 7.59
C ILE A 249 11.16 -14.03 8.95
N LEU A 250 11.34 -12.91 9.67
CA LEU A 250 11.96 -12.97 10.99
C LEU A 250 11.10 -13.71 12.02
N ASN A 251 9.77 -13.66 11.88
CA ASN A 251 8.87 -14.47 12.70
C ASN A 251 8.99 -15.97 12.38
N LEU A 252 9.07 -16.34 11.09
CA LEU A 252 9.36 -17.72 10.68
C LEU A 252 10.72 -18.20 11.20
N ALA A 253 11.75 -17.37 11.08
CA ALA A 253 13.09 -17.68 11.54
C ALA A 253 13.14 -17.96 13.06
N ARG A 254 12.42 -17.18 13.88
CA ARG A 254 12.30 -17.40 15.33
C ARG A 254 11.53 -18.66 15.71
N GLN A 255 10.69 -19.16 14.81
CA GLN A 255 9.93 -20.41 14.99
C GLN A 255 10.65 -21.63 14.41
N SER A 256 11.80 -21.44 13.78
CA SER A 256 12.66 -22.49 13.23
C SER A 256 13.81 -22.82 14.20
N ASP A 257 14.59 -23.82 13.85
CA ASP A 257 15.75 -24.27 14.64
C ASP A 257 17.00 -23.40 14.44
N LEU A 258 16.87 -22.16 13.96
CA LEU A 258 17.97 -21.21 13.78
C LEU A 258 18.47 -20.67 15.11
N ASP A 259 19.78 -20.53 15.24
CA ASP A 259 20.37 -19.85 16.40
C ASP A 259 20.28 -18.31 16.28
N VAL A 260 20.60 -17.62 17.38
CA VAL A 260 20.51 -16.15 17.45
C VAL A 260 21.41 -15.48 16.41
N LYS A 261 22.61 -16.02 16.16
CA LYS A 261 23.57 -15.46 15.19
C LYS A 261 23.06 -15.60 13.76
N GLU A 262 22.44 -16.72 13.45
CA GLU A 262 21.84 -16.97 12.14
C GLU A 262 20.67 -16.00 11.90
N ILE A 263 19.82 -15.76 12.91
CA ILE A 263 18.72 -14.77 12.83
C ILE A 263 19.28 -13.36 12.65
N GLU A 264 20.37 -12.99 13.32
CA GLU A 264 21.04 -11.70 13.15
C GLU A 264 21.62 -11.53 11.74
N ILE A 265 22.29 -12.55 11.20
CA ILE A 265 22.79 -12.57 9.82
C ILE A 265 21.62 -12.36 8.86
N LEU A 266 20.54 -13.13 9.01
CA LEU A 266 19.36 -13.01 8.17
C LEU A 266 18.77 -11.60 8.24
N ASN A 267 18.59 -11.06 9.45
CA ASN A 267 18.04 -9.72 9.67
C ASN A 267 18.87 -8.61 9.01
N SER A 268 20.21 -8.74 9.00
CA SER A 268 21.11 -7.75 8.42
C SER A 268 21.07 -7.69 6.89
N ARG A 269 20.54 -8.70 6.22
CA ARG A 269 20.49 -8.84 4.77
C ARG A 269 19.31 -8.10 4.13
N PHE A 270 18.26 -7.81 4.91
CA PHE A 270 17.03 -7.19 4.37
C PHE A 270 17.27 -5.72 4.02
N ILE A 271 16.91 -5.37 2.79
CA ILE A 271 16.97 -4.00 2.26
C ILE A 271 15.57 -3.58 1.85
N ASP A 272 14.95 -2.70 2.62
CA ASP A 272 13.66 -2.10 2.29
C ASP A 272 13.82 -0.96 1.29
N LEU A 273 13.43 -1.20 0.04
CA LEU A 273 13.50 -0.21 -1.03
C LEU A 273 12.51 0.94 -0.83
N HIS A 274 11.37 0.70 -0.16
CA HIS A 274 10.42 1.77 0.16
C HIS A 274 11.06 2.83 1.07
N LEU A 275 11.80 2.40 2.10
CA LEU A 275 12.54 3.31 2.98
C LEU A 275 13.65 4.06 2.23
N ILE A 276 14.35 3.41 1.30
CA ILE A 276 15.38 4.07 0.49
C ILE A 276 14.75 5.12 -0.40
N VAL A 277 13.73 4.77 -1.19
CA VAL A 277 13.07 5.72 -2.10
C VAL A 277 12.53 6.90 -1.32
N ARG A 278 11.79 6.65 -0.26
CA ARG A 278 11.12 7.69 0.54
C ARG A 278 12.10 8.57 1.33
N GLY A 279 13.24 8.02 1.72
CA GLY A 279 14.29 8.72 2.48
C GLY A 279 15.25 9.50 1.60
N SER A 280 15.48 9.08 0.35
CA SER A 280 16.49 9.67 -0.53
C SER A 280 15.91 10.53 -1.65
N TRP A 281 14.61 10.37 -1.98
CA TRP A 281 14.00 11.02 -3.12
C TRP A 281 12.65 11.64 -2.83
N ILE A 282 12.38 12.79 -3.42
CA ILE A 282 11.05 13.35 -3.58
C ILE A 282 10.64 13.12 -5.03
N LEU A 283 9.65 12.23 -5.22
CA LEU A 283 9.16 11.85 -6.54
C LEU A 283 7.89 12.64 -6.89
N PRO A 284 7.66 12.93 -8.19
CA PRO A 284 6.47 13.63 -8.67
C PRO A 284 5.24 12.70 -8.69
N ILE A 285 4.95 12.07 -7.57
CA ILE A 285 3.89 11.07 -7.41
C ILE A 285 3.07 11.34 -6.15
N ARG A 286 1.84 10.83 -6.12
CA ARG A 286 0.88 11.03 -5.05
C ARG A 286 1.20 10.24 -3.78
N ASN A 287 1.75 9.05 -3.90
CA ASN A 287 2.15 8.19 -2.79
C ASN A 287 3.32 7.29 -3.21
N TYR A 288 3.94 6.65 -2.23
CA TYR A 288 5.13 5.81 -2.43
C TYR A 288 4.80 4.30 -2.36
N SER A 289 3.59 3.87 -2.75
CA SER A 289 3.31 2.43 -2.89
C SER A 289 4.15 1.82 -4.01
N LEU A 290 4.42 0.51 -3.94
CA LEU A 290 5.16 -0.23 -4.97
C LEU A 290 4.63 0.09 -6.37
N LYS A 291 3.31 -0.01 -6.56
CA LYS A 291 2.67 0.26 -7.86
C LYS A 291 2.86 1.68 -8.34
N THR A 292 2.73 2.66 -7.46
CA THR A 292 2.86 4.06 -7.86
C THR A 292 4.29 4.39 -8.28
N VAL A 293 5.29 3.92 -7.51
CA VAL A 293 6.70 4.15 -7.82
C VAL A 293 7.10 3.39 -9.08
N ALA A 294 6.78 2.11 -9.18
CA ALA A 294 7.14 1.27 -10.31
C ALA A 294 6.49 1.76 -11.62
N ASN A 295 5.21 2.12 -11.61
CA ASN A 295 4.54 2.73 -12.77
C ASN A 295 5.21 4.04 -13.20
N TRP A 296 5.61 4.89 -12.23
CA TRP A 296 6.27 6.15 -12.53
C TRP A 296 7.64 5.95 -13.21
N ILE A 297 8.39 4.90 -12.85
CA ILE A 297 9.66 4.55 -13.51
C ILE A 297 9.46 3.74 -14.80
N GLY A 298 8.22 3.48 -15.21
CA GLY A 298 7.86 2.83 -16.48
C GLY A 298 7.61 1.32 -16.43
N PHE A 299 7.59 0.71 -15.25
CA PHE A 299 7.20 -0.70 -15.10
C PHE A 299 5.70 -0.88 -15.31
N LYS A 300 5.31 -1.97 -15.99
CA LYS A 300 3.92 -2.33 -16.24
C LYS A 300 3.69 -3.78 -15.82
N TRP A 301 2.66 -4.01 -15.01
CA TRP A 301 2.19 -5.34 -14.68
C TRP A 301 1.57 -6.00 -15.92
N GLU A 302 1.81 -7.28 -16.10
CA GLU A 302 1.18 -8.04 -17.18
C GLU A 302 -0.34 -8.14 -16.99
N GLN A 303 -0.80 -8.19 -15.75
CA GLN A 303 -2.22 -8.23 -15.42
C GLN A 303 -2.71 -6.82 -15.08
N GLU A 304 -3.57 -6.27 -15.91
CA GLU A 304 -4.16 -4.96 -15.66
C GLU A 304 -5.16 -4.97 -14.51
N ASN A 305 -5.23 -3.85 -13.79
CA ASN A 305 -6.19 -3.60 -12.71
C ASN A 305 -6.18 -4.65 -11.58
N VAL A 306 -5.03 -5.25 -11.29
CA VAL A 306 -4.84 -6.17 -10.17
C VAL A 306 -4.33 -5.42 -8.93
N SER A 307 -4.74 -5.88 -7.75
CA SER A 307 -4.34 -5.36 -6.43
C SER A 307 -4.25 -6.52 -5.45
N GLY A 308 -3.62 -6.34 -4.30
CA GLY A 308 -3.58 -7.34 -3.24
C GLY A 308 -4.98 -7.83 -2.82
N SER A 309 -6.00 -6.96 -2.82
CA SER A 309 -7.39 -7.39 -2.55
C SER A 309 -7.93 -8.32 -3.63
N LYS A 310 -7.50 -8.19 -4.88
CA LYS A 310 -7.87 -9.11 -5.97
C LYS A 310 -7.10 -10.43 -5.88
N ALA A 311 -5.84 -10.40 -5.47
CA ALA A 311 -5.06 -11.60 -5.17
C ALA A 311 -5.70 -12.39 -4.02
N LEU A 312 -6.12 -11.70 -2.94
CA LEU A 312 -6.87 -12.30 -1.84
C LEU A 312 -8.21 -12.92 -2.33
N TYR A 313 -8.96 -12.22 -3.18
CA TYR A 313 -10.18 -12.78 -3.77
C TYR A 313 -9.89 -14.07 -4.55
N TRP A 314 -8.85 -14.11 -5.39
CA TRP A 314 -8.45 -15.31 -6.11
C TRP A 314 -8.01 -16.43 -5.17
N TRP A 315 -7.34 -16.10 -4.06
CA TRP A 315 -6.99 -17.07 -3.03
C TRP A 315 -8.22 -17.72 -2.40
N ILE A 316 -9.25 -16.93 -2.06
CA ILE A 316 -10.52 -17.43 -1.54
C ILE A 316 -11.21 -18.33 -2.57
N GLN A 317 -11.23 -17.94 -3.84
CA GLN A 317 -11.78 -18.75 -4.92
C GLN A 317 -11.00 -20.06 -5.11
N TYR A 318 -9.67 -20.00 -5.08
CA TYR A 318 -8.84 -21.20 -5.16
C TYR A 318 -9.13 -22.17 -4.02
N LYS A 319 -9.19 -21.69 -2.78
CA LYS A 319 -9.52 -22.54 -1.61
C LYS A 319 -10.89 -23.20 -1.70
N SER A 320 -11.86 -22.54 -2.29
CA SER A 320 -13.24 -23.05 -2.39
C SER A 320 -13.46 -23.99 -3.60
N THR A 321 -12.76 -23.76 -4.71
CA THR A 321 -13.00 -24.47 -5.97
C THR A 321 -11.87 -25.43 -6.38
N LEU A 322 -10.67 -25.27 -5.78
CA LEU A 322 -9.42 -25.93 -6.18
C LEU A 322 -9.06 -25.71 -7.65
N ASN A 323 -9.55 -24.61 -8.25
CA ASN A 323 -9.27 -24.30 -9.65
C ASN A 323 -7.94 -23.54 -9.76
N ASP A 324 -6.95 -24.18 -10.37
CA ASP A 324 -5.59 -23.68 -10.55
C ASP A 324 -5.50 -22.38 -11.36
N ILE A 325 -6.54 -22.00 -12.11
CA ILE A 325 -6.57 -20.72 -12.83
C ILE A 325 -6.40 -19.56 -11.85
N PHE A 326 -7.01 -19.63 -10.66
CA PHE A 326 -6.88 -18.59 -9.65
C PHE A 326 -5.48 -18.55 -9.05
N LEU A 327 -4.91 -19.73 -8.78
CA LEU A 327 -3.54 -19.85 -8.27
C LEU A 327 -2.51 -19.30 -9.26
N LYS A 328 -2.62 -19.64 -10.54
CA LYS A 328 -1.76 -19.11 -11.60
C LYS A 328 -1.82 -17.57 -11.69
N LYS A 329 -3.01 -16.99 -11.50
CA LYS A 329 -3.17 -15.53 -11.48
C LYS A 329 -2.46 -14.89 -10.29
N ILE A 330 -2.52 -15.50 -9.11
CA ILE A 330 -1.83 -15.00 -7.90
C ILE A 330 -0.32 -15.09 -8.09
N ILE A 331 0.19 -16.23 -8.55
CA ILE A 331 1.62 -16.46 -8.81
C ILE A 331 2.16 -15.42 -9.79
N LYS A 332 1.43 -15.18 -10.87
CA LYS A 332 1.81 -14.18 -11.88
C LYS A 332 1.83 -12.75 -11.30
N TYR A 333 0.84 -12.42 -10.48
CA TYR A 333 0.77 -11.12 -9.82
C TYR A 333 1.95 -10.89 -8.86
N ASN A 334 2.24 -11.86 -7.99
CA ASN A 334 3.36 -11.79 -7.05
C ASN A 334 4.73 -11.76 -7.77
N ARG A 335 4.87 -12.50 -8.90
CA ARG A 335 6.06 -12.41 -9.76
C ARG A 335 6.25 -10.98 -10.28
N ASP A 336 5.19 -10.34 -10.76
CA ASP A 336 5.25 -8.97 -11.23
C ASP A 336 5.62 -7.98 -10.10
N ASP A 337 5.16 -8.20 -8.86
CA ASP A 337 5.54 -7.38 -7.71
C ASP A 337 7.03 -7.55 -7.35
N CYS A 338 7.59 -8.76 -7.45
CA CYS A 338 9.04 -9.00 -7.36
C CYS A 338 9.81 -8.28 -8.48
N LEU A 339 9.34 -8.36 -9.72
CA LEU A 339 9.97 -7.68 -10.87
C LEU A 339 9.90 -6.15 -10.74
N ALA A 340 8.79 -5.62 -10.24
CA ALA A 340 8.63 -4.19 -9.94
C ALA A 340 9.65 -3.73 -8.90
N THR A 341 9.84 -4.52 -7.85
CA THR A 341 10.82 -4.29 -6.78
C THR A 341 12.25 -4.28 -7.35
N LEU A 342 12.60 -5.25 -8.20
CA LEU A 342 13.89 -5.29 -8.91
C LEU A 342 14.08 -4.04 -9.78
N GLN A 343 13.05 -3.61 -10.51
CA GLN A 343 13.14 -2.43 -11.38
C GLN A 343 13.37 -1.15 -10.58
N ILE A 344 12.79 -1.03 -9.38
CA ILE A 344 13.07 0.08 -8.47
C ILE A 344 14.53 0.05 -8.00
N ALA A 345 15.09 -1.12 -7.66
CA ALA A 345 16.50 -1.24 -7.29
C ALA A 345 17.43 -0.81 -8.44
N LYS A 346 17.16 -1.26 -9.67
CA LYS A 346 17.89 -0.83 -10.89
C LYS A 346 17.82 0.69 -11.10
N TRP A 347 16.64 1.28 -10.89
CA TRP A 347 16.46 2.72 -11.02
C TRP A 347 17.26 3.51 -9.98
N LEU A 348 17.25 3.05 -8.71
CA LEU A 348 18.01 3.70 -7.63
C LEU A 348 19.51 3.74 -7.93
N ILE A 349 20.09 2.63 -8.40
CA ILE A 349 21.51 2.55 -8.75
C ILE A 349 21.83 3.48 -9.93
N LYS A 350 21.08 3.37 -11.04
CA LYS A 350 21.29 4.23 -12.23
C LYS A 350 21.17 5.72 -11.94
N LYS A 351 20.29 6.10 -11.01
CA LYS A 351 20.13 7.52 -10.63
C LYS A 351 21.28 8.02 -9.78
N HIS A 352 21.82 7.16 -8.90
CA HIS A 352 22.98 7.52 -8.10
C HIS A 352 24.25 7.67 -8.96
N GLU A 353 24.48 6.76 -9.92
CA GLU A 353 25.65 6.81 -10.84
C GLU A 353 25.65 8.02 -11.79
N LYS A 354 24.49 8.64 -12.04
CA LYS A 354 24.39 9.85 -12.87
C LYS A 354 24.63 11.16 -12.11
N VAL A 355 24.64 11.12 -10.79
CA VAL A 355 24.79 12.31 -9.93
C VAL A 355 26.24 12.45 -9.43
N ASN A 356 26.99 11.35 -9.41
CA ASN A 356 28.42 11.30 -9.13
C ASN A 356 29.22 11.24 -10.43
#